data_33ddb875faaabbf5bdb087a9641e296a
#
_entry.id   33ddb875faaabbf5bdb087a9641e296a
#
_cell.length_a   1.000
_cell.length_b   1.000
_cell.length_c   1.000
_cell.angle_alpha   90.00
_cell.angle_beta   90.00
_cell.angle_gamma   90.00
#
_symmetry.space_group_name_H-M   'P 1'
#
loop_
_entity.id
_entity.type
_entity.pdbx_description
1 polymer ?
#
loop_
_entity_poly.entity_id
_entity_poly.type
_entity_poly.pdbx_seq_one_letter_code
_entity_poly.pdbx_strand_id
1 'polypeptide(L)'
;MEAIEIARKLAALGEQGEACRAYGLVIQSGEDPAGALEGAVYILRSGGDYRISYTAFINLYNQGYFREEILPLITKVFYEPNIKMLKSRYERNCRHLAKYPYLFRKDFLPFEELPVVFFPFDDHSGYIPFYPAEERFGDFVNFKNTVISRNFFKNLDNPILAADVYSQYELEYLNDNVRKSEDIGRENHIYLHYSDWGTFCSYLQCLSLRTMLESQKLVFLIGEELEQYPIDFKARFGIDYSQYSVKPVGIREVTRMIWHTQLSTHNGGDFFNEVFD
;
A
#
# COMPACT_ATOMS: atom_id res chain seq x y z
N MET A 1 37.58 6.00 19.79
CA MET A 1 36.92 7.21 19.21
C MET A 1 35.59 6.74 18.71
N GLU A 2 34.53 7.28 19.24
CA GLU A 2 33.18 6.90 18.86
C GLU A 2 32.89 7.31 17.41
N ALA A 3 32.09 6.52 16.68
CA ALA A 3 31.78 6.77 15.26
C ALA A 3 31.21 8.17 15.04
N ILE A 4 30.41 8.66 15.99
CA ILE A 4 29.82 10.01 15.94
C ILE A 4 30.88 11.12 16.00
N GLU A 5 31.96 10.94 16.78
CA GLU A 5 33.03 11.93 16.85
C GLU A 5 33.83 12.02 15.55
N ILE A 6 34.00 10.88 14.88
CA ILE A 6 34.63 10.84 13.56
C ILE A 6 33.77 11.60 12.53
N ALA A 7 32.45 11.32 12.53
CA ALA A 7 31.52 11.98 11.64
C ALA A 7 31.51 13.51 11.83
N ARG A 8 31.48 13.99 13.09
CA ARG A 8 31.52 15.43 13.40
C ARG A 8 32.84 16.07 12.97
N LYS A 9 33.98 15.40 13.16
CA LYS A 9 35.29 15.90 12.69
C LYS A 9 35.36 16.03 11.18
N LEU A 10 34.90 15.02 10.45
CA LEU A 10 34.84 15.07 8.98
C LEU A 10 33.93 16.18 8.48
N ALA A 11 32.76 16.35 9.10
CA ALA A 11 31.86 17.46 8.81
C ALA A 11 32.49 18.83 9.05
N ALA A 12 33.21 19.00 10.15
CA ALA A 12 33.92 20.23 10.47
C ALA A 12 35.08 20.56 9.51
N LEU A 13 35.71 19.53 8.94
CA LEU A 13 36.75 19.66 7.93
C LEU A 13 36.20 19.93 6.52
N GLY A 14 34.87 19.90 6.35
CA GLY A 14 34.24 20.07 5.03
C GLY A 14 34.29 18.81 4.14
N GLU A 15 34.72 17.66 4.69
CA GLU A 15 34.77 16.36 4.00
C GLU A 15 33.36 15.74 3.94
N GLN A 16 32.46 16.39 3.18
CA GLN A 16 31.04 16.13 3.15
C GLN A 16 30.69 14.68 2.82
N GLY A 17 31.34 14.09 1.82
CA GLY A 17 31.07 12.71 1.39
C GLY A 17 31.46 11.68 2.47
N GLU A 18 32.64 11.87 3.11
CA GLU A 18 33.12 11.00 4.18
C GLU A 18 32.28 11.19 5.46
N ALA A 19 31.87 12.42 5.76
CA ALA A 19 30.97 12.73 6.88
C ALA A 19 29.63 12.03 6.69
N CYS A 20 29.02 12.09 5.50
CA CYS A 20 27.77 11.36 5.21
C CYS A 20 27.93 9.84 5.40
N ARG A 21 29.04 9.26 4.97
CA ARG A 21 29.32 7.82 5.18
C ARG A 21 29.47 7.49 6.66
N ALA A 22 30.22 8.30 7.42
CA ALA A 22 30.42 8.10 8.84
C ALA A 22 29.12 8.23 9.62
N TYR A 23 28.28 9.22 9.32
CA TYR A 23 26.96 9.36 9.90
C TYR A 23 26.03 8.19 9.51
N GLY A 24 26.14 7.67 8.29
CA GLY A 24 25.43 6.46 7.87
C GLY A 24 25.74 5.25 8.76
N LEU A 25 27.00 5.09 9.16
CA LEU A 25 27.39 4.03 10.12
C LEU A 25 26.83 4.24 11.50
N VAL A 26 26.76 5.51 11.99
CA VAL A 26 26.12 5.81 13.29
C VAL A 26 24.63 5.46 13.25
N ILE A 27 23.93 5.81 12.16
CA ILE A 27 22.52 5.45 11.96
C ILE A 27 22.35 3.93 11.94
N GLN A 28 23.23 3.23 11.23
CA GLN A 28 23.14 1.77 11.06
C GLN A 28 23.41 1.00 12.35
N SER A 29 24.27 1.53 13.26
CA SER A 29 24.55 0.88 14.55
C SER A 29 23.31 0.84 15.45
N GLY A 30 22.47 1.88 15.39
CA GLY A 30 21.27 2.00 16.24
C GLY A 30 21.55 2.20 17.73
N GLU A 31 22.82 2.33 18.13
CA GLU A 31 23.23 2.42 19.55
C GLU A 31 23.05 3.83 20.13
N ASP A 32 23.12 4.85 19.29
CA ASP A 32 23.01 6.27 19.69
C ASP A 32 21.86 6.96 18.94
N PRO A 33 20.65 7.03 19.51
CA PRO A 33 19.50 7.70 18.88
C PRO A 33 19.76 9.19 18.59
N ALA A 34 20.49 9.88 19.45
CA ALA A 34 20.80 11.32 19.25
C ALA A 34 21.80 11.52 18.11
N GLY A 35 22.82 10.69 18.05
CA GLY A 35 23.78 10.66 16.95
C GLY A 35 23.13 10.23 15.63
N ALA A 36 22.18 9.32 15.67
CA ALA A 36 21.41 8.89 14.49
C ALA A 36 20.53 10.03 13.95
N LEU A 37 19.87 10.79 14.84
CA LEU A 37 19.09 11.98 14.46
C LEU A 37 20.00 13.07 13.86
N GLU A 38 21.13 13.38 14.51
CA GLU A 38 22.10 14.33 14.00
C GLU A 38 22.60 13.94 12.61
N GLY A 39 22.95 12.67 12.44
CA GLY A 39 23.41 12.10 11.18
C GLY A 39 22.35 12.19 10.07
N ALA A 40 21.11 11.85 10.38
CA ALA A 40 20.00 11.93 9.44
C ALA A 40 19.76 13.38 8.98
N VAL A 41 19.78 14.35 9.90
CA VAL A 41 19.66 15.77 9.57
C VAL A 41 20.84 16.26 8.74
N TYR A 42 22.07 15.85 9.09
CA TYR A 42 23.26 16.22 8.33
C TYR A 42 23.21 15.70 6.90
N ILE A 43 22.93 14.41 6.69
CA ILE A 43 22.84 13.78 5.36
C ILE A 43 21.78 14.48 4.51
N LEU A 44 20.60 14.76 5.09
CA LEU A 44 19.51 15.44 4.39
C LEU A 44 19.92 16.86 3.94
N ARG A 45 20.57 17.63 4.81
CA ARG A 45 20.99 19.02 4.51
C ARG A 45 22.17 19.10 3.55
N SER A 46 23.02 18.11 3.58
CA SER A 46 24.20 18.02 2.73
C SER A 46 23.92 17.52 1.31
N GLY A 47 22.67 17.20 0.99
CA GLY A 47 22.29 16.62 -0.31
C GLY A 47 22.82 15.19 -0.51
N GLY A 48 23.08 14.48 0.59
CA GLY A 48 23.35 13.04 0.58
C GLY A 48 22.12 12.21 0.23
N ASP A 49 22.24 10.86 0.31
CA ASP A 49 21.09 10.00 0.02
C ASP A 49 19.98 10.20 1.07
N TYR A 50 18.96 10.97 0.71
CA TYR A 50 17.82 11.29 1.56
C TYR A 50 17.07 10.05 2.04
N ARG A 51 17.19 8.89 1.37
CA ARG A 51 16.54 7.64 1.78
C ARG A 51 17.10 7.17 3.12
N ILE A 52 18.42 7.31 3.33
CA ILE A 52 19.06 7.00 4.61
C ILE A 52 18.47 7.86 5.71
N SER A 53 18.36 9.18 5.48
CA SER A 53 17.78 10.13 6.43
C SER A 53 16.32 9.80 6.73
N TYR A 54 15.53 9.55 5.68
CA TYR A 54 14.10 9.27 5.81
C TYR A 54 13.85 7.99 6.59
N THR A 55 14.56 6.92 6.26
CA THR A 55 14.47 5.65 7.00
C THR A 55 14.90 5.81 8.46
N ALA A 56 15.96 6.57 8.72
CA ALA A 56 16.41 6.85 10.08
C ALA A 56 15.36 7.60 10.90
N PHE A 57 14.75 8.64 10.33
CA PHE A 57 13.67 9.39 11.00
C PHE A 57 12.49 8.50 11.34
N ILE A 58 12.05 7.65 10.41
CA ILE A 58 10.93 6.73 10.64
C ILE A 58 11.25 5.72 11.74
N ASN A 59 12.44 5.14 11.73
CA ASN A 59 12.86 4.18 12.74
C ASN A 59 12.92 4.83 14.13
N LEU A 60 13.54 6.01 14.25
CA LEU A 60 13.59 6.76 15.50
C LEU A 60 12.19 7.12 16.01
N TYR A 61 11.32 7.61 15.13
CA TYR A 61 9.95 7.94 15.47
C TYR A 61 9.17 6.73 16.00
N ASN A 62 9.24 5.60 15.30
CA ASN A 62 8.55 4.36 15.67
C ASN A 62 9.08 3.78 16.99
N GLN A 63 10.36 4.01 17.30
CA GLN A 63 10.97 3.65 18.58
C GLN A 63 10.61 4.63 19.71
N GLY A 64 9.91 5.72 19.42
CA GLY A 64 9.49 6.71 20.40
C GLY A 64 10.49 7.85 20.62
N TYR A 65 11.58 7.90 19.85
CA TYR A 65 12.59 8.96 19.99
C TYR A 65 12.22 10.20 19.16
N PHE A 66 12.36 11.38 19.75
CA PHE A 66 12.29 12.69 19.08
C PHE A 66 11.04 12.89 18.21
N ARG A 67 9.90 12.39 18.64
CA ARG A 67 8.64 12.42 17.86
C ARG A 67 8.19 13.84 17.55
N GLU A 68 8.34 14.73 18.54
CA GLU A 68 7.94 16.14 18.42
C GLU A 68 8.79 16.93 17.39
N GLU A 69 10.04 16.52 17.18
CA GLU A 69 10.95 17.12 16.21
C GLU A 69 10.85 16.46 14.84
N ILE A 70 10.76 15.12 14.81
CA ILE A 70 10.81 14.35 13.57
C ILE A 70 9.56 14.54 12.74
N LEU A 71 8.36 14.39 13.32
CA LEU A 71 7.12 14.44 12.54
C LEU A 71 6.92 15.78 11.81
N PRO A 72 7.12 16.95 12.44
CA PRO A 72 7.07 18.23 11.72
C PRO A 72 8.11 18.34 10.62
N LEU A 73 9.34 17.85 10.87
CA LEU A 73 10.43 17.88 9.90
C LEU A 73 10.09 17.10 8.63
N ILE A 74 9.72 15.82 8.79
CA ILE A 74 9.40 14.97 7.63
C ILE A 74 8.11 15.40 6.94
N THR A 75 7.13 15.92 7.68
CA THR A 75 5.91 16.51 7.10
C THR A 75 6.26 17.66 6.17
N LYS A 76 7.06 18.59 6.64
CA LYS A 76 7.47 19.77 5.86
C LYS A 76 8.30 19.40 4.63
N VAL A 77 9.17 18.40 4.75
CA VAL A 77 10.11 18.03 3.66
C VAL A 77 9.47 17.08 2.64
N PHE A 78 8.70 16.11 3.09
CA PHE A 78 8.24 15.02 2.21
C PHE A 78 6.73 15.02 1.93
N TYR A 79 5.90 15.56 2.83
CA TYR A 79 4.45 15.53 2.67
C TYR A 79 3.90 16.84 2.07
N GLU A 80 4.20 17.99 2.68
CA GLU A 80 3.65 19.27 2.25
C GLU A 80 3.88 19.60 0.77
N PRO A 81 5.06 19.33 0.18
CA PRO A 81 5.28 19.57 -1.24
C PRO A 81 4.37 18.74 -2.15
N ASN A 82 3.88 17.62 -1.65
CA ASN A 82 3.11 16.64 -2.42
C ASN A 82 1.60 16.64 -2.13
N ILE A 83 1.14 17.39 -1.12
CA ILE A 83 -0.26 17.36 -0.67
C ILE A 83 -1.25 17.71 -1.80
N LYS A 84 -0.93 18.67 -2.64
CA LYS A 84 -1.79 19.07 -3.77
C LYS A 84 -1.97 17.93 -4.77
N MET A 85 -0.92 17.20 -5.05
CA MET A 85 -0.92 16.06 -5.95
C MET A 85 -1.72 14.90 -5.37
N LEU A 86 -1.51 14.56 -4.09
CA LEU A 86 -2.24 13.52 -3.38
C LEU A 86 -3.74 13.81 -3.34
N LYS A 87 -4.12 15.04 -2.94
CA LYS A 87 -5.52 15.49 -2.90
C LYS A 87 -6.18 15.45 -4.27
N SER A 88 -5.51 15.98 -5.30
CA SER A 88 -6.04 15.94 -6.67
C SER A 88 -6.25 14.52 -7.19
N ARG A 89 -5.36 13.60 -6.85
CA ARG A 89 -5.49 12.17 -7.22
C ARG A 89 -6.66 11.54 -6.49
N TYR A 90 -6.76 11.75 -5.17
CA TYR A 90 -7.87 11.31 -4.35
C TYR A 90 -9.22 11.74 -4.92
N GLU A 91 -9.43 13.05 -5.11
CA GLU A 91 -10.68 13.62 -5.62
C GLU A 91 -11.04 13.08 -7.01
N ARG A 92 -10.04 12.87 -7.86
CA ARG A 92 -10.25 12.28 -9.19
C ARG A 92 -10.73 10.84 -9.09
N ASN A 93 -10.09 10.02 -8.24
CA ASN A 93 -10.51 8.64 -8.02
C ASN A 93 -11.91 8.56 -7.43
N CYS A 94 -12.25 9.38 -6.45
CA CYS A 94 -13.60 9.45 -5.88
C CYS A 94 -14.65 9.78 -6.95
N ARG A 95 -14.38 10.75 -7.84
CA ARG A 95 -15.29 11.09 -8.95
C ARG A 95 -15.51 9.93 -9.95
N HIS A 96 -14.47 9.14 -10.22
CA HIS A 96 -14.62 7.97 -11.09
C HIS A 96 -15.37 6.85 -10.39
N LEU A 97 -15.01 6.54 -9.15
CA LEU A 97 -15.61 5.49 -8.35
C LEU A 97 -17.08 5.79 -7.98
N ALA A 98 -17.45 7.06 -7.83
CA ALA A 98 -18.84 7.45 -7.57
C ALA A 98 -19.80 6.95 -8.68
N LYS A 99 -19.32 6.82 -9.91
CA LYS A 99 -20.08 6.35 -11.07
C LYS A 99 -19.83 4.87 -11.39
N TYR A 100 -18.88 4.24 -10.70
CA TYR A 100 -18.47 2.88 -11.00
C TYR A 100 -19.47 1.87 -10.44
N PRO A 101 -20.00 0.93 -11.24
CA PRO A 101 -21.09 0.05 -10.80
C PRO A 101 -20.66 -0.98 -9.77
N TYR A 102 -19.39 -1.42 -9.82
CA TYR A 102 -18.87 -2.50 -8.96
C TYR A 102 -18.18 -1.99 -7.68
N LEU A 103 -18.48 -0.80 -7.24
CA LEU A 103 -18.26 -0.32 -5.88
C LEU A 103 -19.63 0.06 -5.30
N PHE A 104 -20.04 -0.57 -4.22
CA PHE A 104 -21.37 -0.32 -3.64
C PHE A 104 -21.42 0.96 -2.80
N ARG A 105 -20.45 1.14 -1.92
CA ARG A 105 -20.35 2.28 -1.03
C ARG A 105 -19.81 3.52 -1.75
N LYS A 106 -20.45 4.69 -1.54
CA LYS A 106 -20.15 5.94 -2.27
C LYS A 106 -19.91 7.17 -1.38
N ASP A 107 -20.04 7.02 -0.07
CA ASP A 107 -19.87 8.08 0.93
C ASP A 107 -18.38 8.29 1.26
N PHE A 108 -17.60 8.75 0.27
CA PHE A 108 -16.17 8.99 0.42
C PHE A 108 -15.88 10.00 1.53
N LEU A 109 -14.86 9.70 2.34
CA LEU A 109 -14.41 10.59 3.39
C LEU A 109 -13.81 11.88 2.81
N PRO A 110 -13.91 13.02 3.49
CA PRO A 110 -13.11 14.19 3.15
C PRO A 110 -11.61 13.86 3.20
N PHE A 111 -10.83 14.45 2.31
CA PHE A 111 -9.39 14.17 2.24
C PHE A 111 -8.67 14.43 3.58
N GLU A 112 -9.11 15.45 4.30
CA GLU A 112 -8.56 15.88 5.59
C GLU A 112 -8.94 14.93 6.75
N GLU A 113 -9.91 14.05 6.54
CA GLU A 113 -10.41 13.09 7.54
C GLU A 113 -9.92 11.65 7.28
N LEU A 114 -9.03 11.48 6.30
CA LEU A 114 -8.50 10.16 5.98
C LEU A 114 -7.67 9.60 7.14
N PRO A 115 -7.90 8.36 7.57
CA PRO A 115 -7.24 7.78 8.74
C PRO A 115 -5.76 7.45 8.49
N VAL A 116 -5.32 7.41 7.24
CA VAL A 116 -3.92 7.14 6.89
C VAL A 116 -3.39 8.25 6.00
N VAL A 117 -2.25 8.82 6.41
CA VAL A 117 -1.51 9.83 5.65
C VAL A 117 -0.36 9.14 4.92
N PHE A 118 -0.24 9.36 3.62
CA PHE A 118 0.83 8.75 2.82
C PHE A 118 1.94 9.75 2.53
N PHE A 119 3.13 9.41 3.00
CA PHE A 119 4.34 10.17 2.73
C PHE A 119 4.99 9.62 1.46
N PRO A 120 5.07 10.38 0.37
CA PRO A 120 5.74 9.95 -0.85
C PRO A 120 7.21 9.64 -0.60
N PHE A 121 7.68 8.59 -1.26
CA PHE A 121 9.05 8.14 -1.20
C PHE A 121 9.54 7.88 -2.63
N ASP A 122 10.77 8.33 -2.93
CA ASP A 122 11.49 8.03 -4.17
C ASP A 122 10.68 8.24 -5.47
N ASP A 123 10.68 9.42 -6.03
CA ASP A 123 10.02 9.77 -7.31
C ASP A 123 8.56 9.31 -7.44
N HIS A 124 7.84 9.21 -6.33
CA HIS A 124 6.51 8.62 -6.26
C HIS A 124 6.47 7.13 -6.64
N SER A 125 7.61 6.44 -6.56
CA SER A 125 7.69 4.98 -6.76
C SER A 125 7.03 4.19 -5.63
N GLY A 126 6.79 4.83 -4.50
CA GLY A 126 6.14 4.26 -3.34
C GLY A 126 5.79 5.30 -2.31
N TYR A 127 5.19 4.83 -1.23
CA TYR A 127 4.72 5.65 -0.13
C TYR A 127 4.96 4.95 1.21
N ILE A 128 5.13 5.75 2.25
CA ILE A 128 5.16 5.25 3.63
C ILE A 128 3.86 5.71 4.29
N PRO A 129 3.01 4.78 4.74
CA PRO A 129 1.79 5.12 5.46
C PRO A 129 2.15 5.59 6.87
N PHE A 130 1.51 6.66 7.30
CA PHE A 130 1.49 7.11 8.69
C PHE A 130 0.08 6.94 9.24
N TYR A 131 -0.02 6.32 10.39
CA TYR A 131 -1.27 6.07 11.12
C TYR A 131 -1.37 7.03 12.29
N PRO A 132 -2.08 8.18 12.14
CA PRO A 132 -2.13 9.20 13.18
C PRO A 132 -2.70 8.68 14.52
N ALA A 133 -3.71 7.80 14.46
CA ALA A 133 -4.32 7.22 15.67
C ALA A 133 -3.38 6.30 16.45
N GLU A 134 -2.39 5.71 15.79
CA GLU A 134 -1.40 4.82 16.39
C GLU A 134 -0.05 5.52 16.63
N GLU A 135 0.07 6.75 16.17
CA GLU A 135 1.31 7.53 16.19
C GLU A 135 2.53 6.75 15.65
N ARG A 136 2.36 6.07 14.53
CA ARG A 136 3.42 5.27 13.92
C ARG A 136 3.42 5.31 12.40
N PHE A 137 4.59 5.09 11.82
CA PHE A 137 4.74 4.79 10.40
C PHE A 137 4.65 3.29 10.17
N GLY A 138 3.99 2.92 9.08
CA GLY A 138 3.97 1.54 8.59
C GLY A 138 5.13 1.23 7.64
N ASP A 139 5.03 0.06 7.02
CA ASP A 139 6.03 -0.41 6.06
C ASP A 139 5.93 0.36 4.74
N PHE A 140 7.06 0.45 4.05
CA PHE A 140 7.14 1.04 2.73
C PHE A 140 6.29 0.25 1.72
N VAL A 141 5.37 0.94 1.05
CA VAL A 141 4.56 0.39 -0.04
C VAL A 141 5.20 0.77 -1.37
N ASN A 142 5.84 -0.19 -2.01
CA ASN A 142 6.47 0.01 -3.31
C ASN A 142 5.48 -0.28 -4.44
N PHE A 143 5.29 0.69 -5.34
CA PHE A 143 4.41 0.53 -6.50
C PHE A 143 5.09 -0.04 -7.74
N LYS A 144 6.43 0.05 -7.83
CA LYS A 144 7.16 -0.33 -9.05
C LYS A 144 7.79 -1.72 -8.99
N ASN A 145 8.07 -2.25 -7.81
CA ASN A 145 8.93 -3.43 -7.62
C ASN A 145 8.31 -4.55 -6.79
N THR A 146 7.02 -4.73 -6.86
CA THR A 146 6.44 -5.93 -6.25
C THR A 146 6.91 -7.14 -7.05
N VAL A 147 7.67 -8.03 -6.41
CA VAL A 147 8.07 -9.31 -7.02
C VAL A 147 6.84 -10.21 -7.04
N ILE A 148 5.98 -9.96 -8.02
CA ILE A 148 4.91 -10.90 -8.31
C ILE A 148 5.58 -12.11 -8.94
N SER A 149 5.47 -13.26 -8.29
CA SER A 149 5.95 -14.52 -8.88
C SER A 149 5.26 -14.72 -10.23
N ARG A 150 6.01 -14.57 -11.32
CA ARG A 150 5.50 -14.73 -12.70
C ARG A 150 4.81 -16.08 -12.94
N ASN A 151 5.05 -17.06 -12.09
CA ASN A 151 4.44 -18.39 -12.19
C ASN A 151 3.05 -18.46 -11.59
N PHE A 152 2.67 -17.53 -10.72
CA PHE A 152 1.37 -17.52 -10.05
C PHE A 152 0.21 -17.13 -10.97
N PHE A 153 0.51 -16.44 -12.08
CA PHE A 153 -0.47 -15.76 -12.92
C PHE A 153 -0.56 -16.27 -14.37
N LYS A 154 -0.08 -17.47 -14.63
CA LYS A 154 -0.31 -18.08 -15.94
C LYS A 154 -1.77 -18.52 -16.05
N ASN A 155 -2.47 -18.01 -17.04
CA ASN A 155 -3.86 -18.32 -17.39
C ASN A 155 -4.91 -17.84 -16.37
N LEU A 156 -5.08 -16.52 -16.26
CA LEU A 156 -6.11 -15.89 -15.44
C LEU A 156 -7.48 -15.90 -16.14
N ASP A 157 -7.93 -17.10 -16.52
CA ASP A 157 -9.27 -17.32 -17.12
C ASP A 157 -10.37 -17.45 -16.07
N ASN A 158 -10.00 -17.46 -14.79
CA ASN A 158 -10.92 -17.58 -13.66
C ASN A 158 -10.98 -16.26 -12.87
N PRO A 159 -12.08 -15.97 -12.18
CA PRO A 159 -12.17 -14.87 -11.26
C PRO A 159 -11.10 -14.96 -10.17
N ILE A 160 -10.64 -13.80 -9.71
CA ILE A 160 -9.57 -13.69 -8.71
C ILE A 160 -10.10 -12.93 -7.50
N LEU A 161 -9.81 -13.41 -6.30
CA LEU A 161 -9.98 -12.67 -5.06
C LEU A 161 -8.62 -12.26 -4.52
N ALA A 162 -8.42 -10.97 -4.31
CA ALA A 162 -7.22 -10.42 -3.70
C ALA A 162 -7.59 -9.48 -2.55
N ALA A 163 -6.84 -9.56 -1.44
CA ALA A 163 -7.06 -8.69 -0.30
C ALA A 163 -5.92 -7.67 -0.17
N ASP A 164 -6.30 -6.46 0.26
CA ASP A 164 -5.37 -5.40 0.60
C ASP A 164 -4.35 -5.07 -0.50
N VAL A 165 -4.82 -5.03 -1.75
CA VAL A 165 -3.98 -4.67 -2.90
C VAL A 165 -3.88 -3.16 -2.98
N TYR A 166 -2.77 -2.63 -2.51
CA TYR A 166 -2.50 -1.20 -2.47
C TYR A 166 -1.40 -0.76 -3.46
N SER A 167 -0.73 -1.72 -4.08
CA SER A 167 0.28 -1.45 -5.09
C SER A 167 -0.35 -1.16 -6.43
N GLN A 168 -0.02 -0.02 -7.04
CA GLN A 168 -0.43 0.32 -8.41
C GLN A 168 -0.02 -0.76 -9.41
N TYR A 169 1.21 -1.27 -9.26
CA TYR A 169 1.75 -2.30 -10.13
C TYR A 169 0.97 -3.62 -10.04
N GLU A 170 0.57 -4.04 -8.84
CA GLU A 170 -0.24 -5.25 -8.65
C GLU A 170 -1.61 -5.11 -9.30
N LEU A 171 -2.25 -3.96 -9.11
CA LEU A 171 -3.55 -3.68 -9.74
C LEU A 171 -3.48 -3.66 -11.27
N GLU A 172 -2.46 -3.01 -11.82
CA GLU A 172 -2.22 -2.99 -13.27
C GLU A 172 -1.94 -4.39 -13.79
N TYR A 173 -1.08 -5.14 -13.09
CA TYR A 173 -0.79 -6.51 -13.47
C TYR A 173 -2.04 -7.40 -13.49
N LEU A 174 -2.88 -7.34 -12.46
CA LEU A 174 -4.15 -8.08 -12.41
C LEU A 174 -5.08 -7.65 -13.54
N ASN A 175 -5.23 -6.34 -13.73
CA ASN A 175 -6.09 -5.80 -14.78
C ASN A 175 -5.66 -6.24 -16.19
N ASP A 176 -4.36 -6.30 -16.45
CA ASP A 176 -3.82 -6.61 -17.77
C ASP A 176 -3.83 -8.11 -18.06
N ASN A 177 -3.68 -8.96 -17.03
CA ASN A 177 -3.53 -10.40 -17.21
C ASN A 177 -4.83 -11.19 -17.01
N VAL A 178 -5.80 -10.67 -16.25
CA VAL A 178 -7.13 -11.29 -16.14
C VAL A 178 -7.88 -11.08 -17.46
N ARG A 179 -8.28 -12.17 -18.12
CA ARG A 179 -8.98 -12.10 -19.40
C ARG A 179 -10.39 -11.51 -19.25
N LYS A 180 -10.82 -10.76 -20.24
CA LYS A 180 -12.17 -10.20 -20.27
C LYS A 180 -13.22 -11.29 -20.43
N SER A 181 -14.39 -11.05 -19.86
CA SER A 181 -15.54 -11.94 -19.97
C SER A 181 -15.92 -12.22 -21.41
N GLU A 182 -15.82 -11.22 -22.27
CA GLU A 182 -16.11 -11.32 -23.72
C GLU A 182 -15.19 -12.33 -24.43
N ASP A 183 -13.91 -12.39 -24.01
CA ASP A 183 -12.90 -13.24 -24.63
C ASP A 183 -13.07 -14.73 -24.27
N ILE A 184 -13.69 -15.03 -23.12
CA ILE A 184 -13.82 -16.39 -22.57
C ILE A 184 -15.27 -16.87 -22.49
N GLY A 185 -16.23 -16.03 -22.93
CA GLY A 185 -17.66 -16.38 -22.98
C GLY A 185 -18.33 -16.56 -21.61
N ARG A 186 -17.73 -16.03 -20.53
CA ARG A 186 -18.26 -16.07 -19.18
C ARG A 186 -17.78 -14.86 -18.38
N GLU A 187 -18.50 -14.49 -17.32
CA GLU A 187 -18.07 -13.41 -16.44
C GLU A 187 -16.74 -13.73 -15.74
N ASN A 188 -15.86 -12.75 -15.74
CA ASN A 188 -14.54 -12.86 -15.14
C ASN A 188 -14.14 -11.53 -14.50
N HIS A 189 -14.04 -11.53 -13.17
CA HIS A 189 -13.79 -10.32 -12.41
C HIS A 189 -12.61 -10.50 -11.47
N ILE A 190 -12.05 -9.37 -11.05
CA ILE A 190 -11.03 -9.25 -10.00
C ILE A 190 -11.74 -8.68 -8.79
N TYR A 191 -11.93 -9.51 -7.77
CA TYR A 191 -12.53 -9.14 -6.51
C TYR A 191 -11.45 -8.61 -5.59
N LEU A 192 -11.54 -7.32 -5.23
CA LEU A 192 -10.58 -6.64 -4.38
C LEU A 192 -11.23 -6.39 -3.02
N HIS A 193 -10.76 -7.10 -2.01
CA HIS A 193 -11.21 -6.92 -0.64
C HIS A 193 -10.28 -5.95 0.11
N TYR A 194 -10.90 -5.02 0.84
CA TYR A 194 -10.22 -4.09 1.74
C TYR A 194 -10.85 -4.16 3.13
N SER A 195 -10.03 -4.15 4.17
CA SER A 195 -10.45 -4.37 5.55
C SER A 195 -11.51 -3.37 6.06
N ASP A 196 -11.38 -2.11 5.67
CA ASP A 196 -12.31 -1.06 6.07
C ASP A 196 -12.39 0.09 5.04
N TRP A 197 -13.47 0.87 5.15
CA TRP A 197 -13.73 1.98 4.25
C TRP A 197 -12.74 3.12 4.35
N GLY A 198 -12.29 3.46 5.57
CA GLY A 198 -11.33 4.53 5.80
C GLY A 198 -9.98 4.23 5.17
N THR A 199 -9.50 3.02 5.37
CA THR A 199 -8.25 2.52 4.76
C THR A 199 -8.35 2.50 3.25
N PHE A 200 -9.45 1.96 2.68
CA PHE A 200 -9.67 2.01 1.23
C PHE A 200 -9.63 3.45 0.70
N CYS A 201 -10.40 4.36 1.31
CA CYS A 201 -10.38 5.77 0.91
C CYS A 201 -8.98 6.37 0.99
N SER A 202 -8.22 6.05 2.03
CA SER A 202 -6.85 6.56 2.19
C SER A 202 -5.94 6.16 1.03
N TYR A 203 -6.03 4.92 0.54
CA TYR A 203 -5.21 4.47 -0.58
C TYR A 203 -5.57 5.11 -1.92
N LEU A 204 -6.76 5.69 -2.07
CA LEU A 204 -7.15 6.41 -3.28
C LEU A 204 -6.26 7.63 -3.57
N GLN A 205 -5.54 8.18 -2.57
CA GLN A 205 -4.57 9.24 -2.81
C GLN A 205 -3.30 8.74 -3.51
N CYS A 206 -3.03 7.44 -3.49
CA CYS A 206 -1.83 6.83 -4.07
C CYS A 206 -2.08 6.18 -5.44
N LEU A 207 -3.26 5.66 -5.66
CA LEU A 207 -3.61 4.88 -6.85
C LEU A 207 -4.06 5.75 -8.03
N SER A 208 -3.89 5.23 -9.25
CA SER A 208 -4.42 5.80 -10.50
C SER A 208 -5.38 4.79 -11.13
N LEU A 209 -6.68 4.92 -10.82
CA LEU A 209 -7.66 3.88 -11.14
C LEU A 209 -8.36 4.05 -12.50
N ARG A 210 -8.30 5.22 -13.12
CA ARG A 210 -9.13 5.56 -14.30
C ARG A 210 -9.14 4.48 -15.38
N THR A 211 -7.98 4.11 -15.89
CA THR A 211 -7.85 3.13 -16.98
C THR A 211 -8.31 1.73 -16.58
N MET A 212 -8.07 1.36 -15.32
CA MET A 212 -8.49 0.06 -14.78
C MET A 212 -10.01 -0.01 -14.60
N LEU A 213 -10.66 1.09 -14.20
CA LEU A 213 -12.12 1.14 -14.08
C LEU A 213 -12.82 1.05 -15.44
N GLU A 214 -12.19 1.53 -16.51
CA GLU A 214 -12.71 1.42 -17.89
C GLU A 214 -12.85 -0.04 -18.36
N SER A 215 -12.02 -0.94 -17.81
CA SER A 215 -12.10 -2.38 -18.12
C SER A 215 -13.32 -3.08 -17.51
N GLN A 216 -13.94 -2.50 -16.48
CA GLN A 216 -15.04 -3.05 -15.68
C GLN A 216 -14.77 -4.42 -15.06
N LYS A 217 -13.51 -4.81 -14.92
CA LYS A 217 -13.13 -6.08 -14.29
C LYS A 217 -13.06 -6.04 -12.77
N LEU A 218 -12.84 -4.87 -12.18
CA LEU A 218 -12.62 -4.72 -10.74
C LEU A 218 -13.95 -4.68 -9.98
N VAL A 219 -14.06 -5.48 -8.93
CA VAL A 219 -15.18 -5.47 -8.00
C VAL A 219 -14.62 -5.19 -6.61
N PHE A 220 -15.04 -4.10 -5.99
CA PHE A 220 -14.55 -3.68 -4.70
C PHE A 220 -15.45 -4.17 -3.57
N LEU A 221 -14.87 -4.90 -2.62
CA LEU A 221 -15.52 -5.44 -1.44
C LEU A 221 -14.88 -4.82 -0.20
N ILE A 222 -15.70 -4.20 0.66
CA ILE A 222 -15.18 -3.40 1.77
C ILE A 222 -15.70 -3.96 3.11
N GLY A 223 -14.77 -4.28 4.02
CA GLY A 223 -15.08 -4.69 5.38
C GLY A 223 -16.00 -5.91 5.43
N GLU A 224 -17.09 -5.79 6.18
CA GLU A 224 -18.08 -6.87 6.40
C GLU A 224 -18.84 -7.29 5.13
N GLU A 225 -18.73 -6.56 4.03
CA GLU A 225 -19.33 -6.97 2.75
C GLU A 225 -18.86 -8.35 2.32
N LEU A 226 -17.68 -8.76 2.78
CA LEU A 226 -17.15 -10.09 2.52
C LEU A 226 -17.87 -11.18 3.33
N GLU A 227 -18.35 -10.88 4.53
CA GLU A 227 -19.10 -11.84 5.36
C GLU A 227 -20.50 -12.08 4.81
N GLN A 228 -21.12 -11.05 4.23
CA GLN A 228 -22.43 -11.13 3.56
C GLN A 228 -22.30 -11.55 2.10
N TYR A 229 -21.09 -11.71 1.63
CA TYR A 229 -20.72 -11.93 0.25
C TYR A 229 -21.50 -13.00 -0.48
N PRO A 230 -21.69 -14.21 0.05
CA PRO A 230 -22.41 -15.24 -0.69
C PRO A 230 -23.89 -14.93 -0.94
N ILE A 231 -24.52 -14.29 0.02
CA ILE A 231 -25.98 -14.12 0.03
C ILE A 231 -26.42 -12.94 -0.86
N ASP A 232 -25.71 -11.84 -0.76
CA ASP A 232 -26.11 -10.58 -1.40
C ASP A 232 -25.35 -10.23 -2.67
N PHE A 233 -24.27 -10.94 -2.98
CA PHE A 233 -23.37 -10.54 -4.04
C PHE A 233 -24.03 -10.53 -5.42
N LYS A 234 -24.76 -11.58 -5.75
CA LYS A 234 -25.54 -11.65 -7.00
C LYS A 234 -26.61 -10.57 -7.06
N ALA A 235 -27.29 -10.32 -5.94
CA ALA A 235 -28.29 -9.29 -5.86
C ALA A 235 -27.71 -7.87 -6.02
N ARG A 236 -26.51 -7.62 -5.47
CA ARG A 236 -25.84 -6.32 -5.53
C ARG A 236 -25.17 -6.04 -6.86
N PHE A 237 -24.47 -7.00 -7.41
CA PHE A 237 -23.61 -6.82 -8.59
C PHE A 237 -24.11 -7.56 -9.83
N GLY A 238 -25.17 -8.37 -9.72
CA GLY A 238 -25.65 -9.21 -10.81
C GLY A 238 -24.72 -10.39 -11.17
N ILE A 239 -23.69 -10.63 -10.37
CA ILE A 239 -22.63 -11.61 -10.64
C ILE A 239 -22.85 -12.86 -9.76
N ASP A 240 -22.93 -14.02 -10.37
CA ASP A 240 -23.02 -15.31 -9.68
C ASP A 240 -21.66 -16.00 -9.68
N TYR A 241 -20.89 -15.82 -8.60
CA TYR A 241 -19.55 -16.40 -8.47
C TYR A 241 -19.57 -17.88 -8.08
N SER A 242 -20.72 -18.44 -7.62
CA SER A 242 -20.83 -19.86 -7.27
C SER A 242 -20.55 -20.80 -8.44
N GLN A 243 -20.59 -20.28 -9.67
CA GLN A 243 -20.30 -21.01 -10.88
C GLN A 243 -18.82 -21.01 -11.30
N TYR A 244 -17.96 -20.27 -10.56
CA TYR A 244 -16.58 -20.07 -10.95
C TYR A 244 -15.60 -20.56 -9.89
N SER A 245 -14.51 -21.18 -10.35
CA SER A 245 -13.33 -21.39 -9.52
C SER A 245 -12.62 -20.05 -9.34
N VAL A 246 -12.60 -19.54 -8.13
CA VAL A 246 -11.90 -18.28 -7.79
C VAL A 246 -10.51 -18.63 -7.26
N LYS A 247 -9.46 -17.99 -7.77
CA LYS A 247 -8.09 -18.19 -7.30
C LYS A 247 -7.67 -17.06 -6.36
N PRO A 248 -7.19 -17.37 -5.15
CA PRO A 248 -6.64 -16.34 -4.27
C PRO A 248 -5.33 -15.80 -4.84
N VAL A 249 -5.15 -14.49 -4.74
CA VAL A 249 -3.95 -13.77 -5.17
C VAL A 249 -3.42 -12.99 -3.98
N GLY A 250 -2.09 -13.01 -3.80
CA GLY A 250 -1.48 -12.35 -2.66
C GLY A 250 -1.68 -13.18 -1.39
N ILE A 251 -0.74 -14.05 -1.09
CA ILE A 251 -0.80 -14.94 0.08
C ILE A 251 -0.49 -14.13 1.33
N ARG A 252 -1.41 -13.29 1.76
CA ARG A 252 -1.47 -12.91 3.15
C ARG A 252 -2.36 -13.90 3.88
N GLU A 253 -1.97 -14.27 5.10
CA GLU A 253 -2.73 -15.18 5.98
C GLU A 253 -4.22 -14.79 6.06
N VAL A 254 -4.50 -13.48 6.07
CA VAL A 254 -5.85 -12.90 6.07
C VAL A 254 -6.65 -13.28 4.83
N THR A 255 -6.06 -13.21 3.65
CA THR A 255 -6.75 -13.61 2.40
C THR A 255 -7.09 -15.09 2.42
N ARG A 256 -6.20 -15.91 2.95
CA ARG A 256 -6.44 -17.35 3.16
C ARG A 256 -7.58 -17.59 4.14
N MET A 257 -7.61 -16.88 5.27
CA MET A 257 -8.67 -17.02 6.27
C MET A 257 -10.03 -16.60 5.72
N ILE A 258 -10.11 -15.46 5.07
CA ILE A 258 -11.34 -14.95 4.47
C ILE A 258 -11.87 -15.94 3.43
N TRP A 259 -11.00 -16.41 2.55
CA TRP A 259 -11.32 -17.42 1.57
C TRP A 259 -11.81 -18.73 2.20
N HIS A 260 -11.10 -19.24 3.20
CA HIS A 260 -11.47 -20.45 3.94
C HIS A 260 -12.85 -20.33 4.61
N THR A 261 -13.11 -19.24 5.30
CA THR A 261 -14.36 -19.08 6.03
C THR A 261 -15.57 -19.00 5.12
N GLN A 262 -15.44 -18.41 3.94
CA GLN A 262 -16.58 -18.12 3.09
C GLN A 262 -16.88 -19.18 2.04
N LEU A 263 -15.87 -19.78 1.46
CA LEU A 263 -16.10 -20.85 0.48
C LEU A 263 -16.34 -22.21 1.12
N SER A 264 -15.78 -22.48 2.30
CA SER A 264 -16.07 -23.71 3.04
C SER A 264 -17.54 -23.81 3.45
N THR A 265 -18.20 -22.71 3.73
CA THR A 265 -19.64 -22.67 4.04
C THR A 265 -20.52 -22.91 2.81
N HIS A 266 -19.99 -22.72 1.60
CA HIS A 266 -20.77 -22.80 0.35
C HIS A 266 -20.55 -24.11 -0.45
N ASN A 267 -19.33 -24.62 -0.49
CA ASN A 267 -18.95 -25.72 -1.39
C ASN A 267 -18.57 -27.03 -0.68
N GLY A 268 -18.85 -27.17 0.61
CA GLY A 268 -18.68 -28.45 1.32
C GLY A 268 -17.23 -28.95 1.37
N GLY A 269 -16.29 -28.11 1.72
CA GLY A 269 -14.97 -28.53 2.22
C GLY A 269 -13.93 -29.14 1.24
N ASP A 270 -14.36 -29.82 0.18
CA ASP A 270 -13.43 -30.53 -0.71
C ASP A 270 -12.65 -29.63 -1.68
N PHE A 271 -13.18 -28.46 -1.99
CA PHE A 271 -12.55 -27.53 -2.93
C PHE A 271 -11.22 -26.93 -2.42
N PHE A 272 -11.01 -26.91 -1.11
CA PHE A 272 -9.80 -26.29 -0.52
C PHE A 272 -8.54 -27.11 -0.71
N ASN A 273 -8.66 -28.43 -0.66
CA ASN A 273 -7.50 -29.31 -0.80
C ASN A 273 -6.93 -29.25 -2.22
N GLU A 274 -7.76 -28.99 -3.23
CA GLU A 274 -7.31 -28.88 -4.63
C GLU A 274 -6.66 -27.53 -4.99
N VAL A 275 -6.90 -26.47 -4.22
CA VAL A 275 -6.41 -25.10 -4.54
C VAL A 275 -5.12 -24.76 -3.79
N PHE A 276 -4.86 -25.41 -2.65
CA PHE A 276 -3.75 -25.08 -1.76
C PHE A 276 -2.69 -26.20 -1.62
N ASP A 277 -2.90 -27.40 -2.18
CA ASP A 277 -1.90 -28.43 -2.41
C ASP A 277 -1.24 -28.25 -3.80
#